data_471c967a8b48b8a604b87bf339f51b37
#
_entry.id   471c967a8b48b8a604b87bf339f51b37
#
_cell.length_a   1.000
_cell.length_b   1.000
_cell.length_c   1.000
_cell.angle_alpha   90.00
_cell.angle_beta   90.00
_cell.angle_gamma   90.00
#
_symmetry.space_group_name_H-M   'P 1'
#
loop_
_entity.id
_entity.type
_entity.pdbx_description
1 polymer ?
#
loop_
_entity_poly.entity_id
_entity_poly.type
_entity_poly.pdbx_seq_one_letter_code
_entity_poly.pdbx_strand_id
1 'polypeptide(L)'
;MTATAELKQNAIRLERVDPAYPILVATGRTAIAIRAGTVIEAKGQTYAFDTETPVALGELVPGQDYGVSLDQSGKPFADRLGPPNPLDEGWFGGFHYAPGGCATGKTGGDIIPAINPFSLWDVDFRPSCTDPRGMARIEMDGRKRFWADIYLFGVNHHEDGTSRYGAVIADGRDLPMRGDGNGKYKKLDYAAAVEISAHHGKRLLGAEEFFAAAYGVKERCSRGKEPTITGALDDGAERFISKHGLFDVTGTMWQWGTDGHPDDPRPSIVGGSWLFGSSAGSRYANLGYWAGNSLGSIGCRAASDHLNLA
;
A
#
# COMPACT_ATOMS: atom_id res chain seq x y z
N MET A 1 13.58 -26.44 26.49
CA MET A 1 14.41 -26.48 25.25
C MET A 1 13.63 -26.95 24.00
N THR A 2 12.31 -27.06 24.03
CA THR A 2 11.48 -27.59 22.91
C THR A 2 10.82 -26.50 22.05
N ALA A 3 10.48 -25.34 22.59
CA ALA A 3 9.79 -24.30 21.85
C ALA A 3 10.66 -23.58 20.79
N THR A 4 11.99 -23.50 21.01
CA THR A 4 12.91 -22.83 20.06
C THR A 4 13.26 -23.69 18.85
N ALA A 5 13.07 -25.00 18.92
CA ALA A 5 13.32 -25.93 17.84
C ALA A 5 12.11 -26.03 16.89
N GLU A 6 10.88 -25.95 17.39
CA GLU A 6 9.67 -25.97 16.57
C GLU A 6 9.50 -24.69 15.75
N LEU A 7 9.90 -23.51 16.27
CA LEU A 7 9.92 -22.25 15.52
C LEU A 7 10.89 -22.25 14.33
N LYS A 8 11.97 -23.05 14.36
CA LYS A 8 12.91 -23.18 13.25
C LYS A 8 12.44 -24.15 12.15
N GLN A 9 11.51 -25.04 12.43
CA GLN A 9 11.02 -26.05 11.47
C GLN A 9 9.94 -25.50 10.52
N ASN A 10 9.31 -24.36 10.84
CA ASN A 10 8.26 -23.73 10.04
C ASN A 10 8.71 -22.47 9.27
N ALA A 11 9.99 -22.13 9.31
CA ALA A 11 10.48 -20.96 8.59
C ALA A 11 10.47 -21.22 7.07
N ILE A 12 9.72 -20.41 6.35
CA ILE A 12 9.75 -20.38 4.89
C ILE A 12 11.09 -19.77 4.46
N ARG A 13 11.78 -20.42 3.52
CA ARG A 13 12.99 -19.90 2.88
C ARG A 13 12.76 -19.81 1.38
N LEU A 14 13.25 -18.73 0.79
CA LEU A 14 13.12 -18.48 -0.64
C LEU A 14 14.49 -18.30 -1.27
N GLU A 15 14.72 -18.98 -2.40
CA GLU A 15 15.81 -18.67 -3.31
C GLU A 15 15.23 -18.07 -4.59
N ARG A 16 15.83 -17.02 -5.09
CA ARG A 16 15.39 -16.29 -6.28
C ARG A 16 16.56 -15.96 -7.20
N VAL A 17 16.28 -15.90 -8.49
CA VAL A 17 17.31 -15.58 -9.52
C VAL A 17 17.70 -14.10 -9.43
N ASP A 18 16.74 -13.22 -9.23
CA ASP A 18 16.96 -11.77 -9.16
C ASP A 18 16.44 -11.18 -7.85
N PRO A 19 17.33 -10.75 -6.95
CA PRO A 19 16.93 -10.14 -5.68
C PRO A 19 16.24 -8.79 -5.85
N ALA A 20 16.26 -8.20 -7.04
CA ALA A 20 15.59 -6.95 -7.33
C ALA A 20 14.07 -7.06 -7.43
N TYR A 21 13.52 -8.27 -7.51
CA TYR A 21 12.08 -8.53 -7.68
C TYR A 21 11.56 -9.59 -6.72
N PRO A 22 10.26 -9.54 -6.37
CA PRO A 22 9.63 -10.64 -5.63
C PRO A 22 9.61 -11.91 -6.49
N ILE A 23 9.45 -13.06 -5.87
CA ILE A 23 9.31 -14.34 -6.59
C ILE A 23 8.01 -14.42 -7.41
N LEU A 24 7.04 -13.56 -7.14
CA LEU A 24 5.78 -13.46 -7.86
C LEU A 24 5.87 -12.46 -9.03
N VAL A 25 5.13 -12.73 -10.09
CA VAL A 25 4.98 -11.84 -11.25
C VAL A 25 3.52 -11.79 -11.68
N ALA A 26 2.99 -10.60 -11.96
CA ALA A 26 1.68 -10.45 -12.61
C ALA A 26 1.84 -10.73 -14.10
N THR A 27 1.11 -11.74 -14.61
CA THR A 27 1.12 -12.15 -16.02
C THR A 27 -0.11 -11.65 -16.78
N GLY A 28 -1.05 -11.03 -16.05
CA GLY A 28 -2.27 -10.44 -16.60
C GLY A 28 -3.01 -9.64 -15.53
N ARG A 29 -4.17 -9.09 -15.89
CA ARG A 29 -5.01 -8.34 -14.94
C ARG A 29 -5.56 -9.21 -13.80
N THR A 30 -5.72 -10.51 -14.07
CA THR A 30 -6.28 -11.50 -13.14
C THR A 30 -5.42 -12.76 -13.06
N ALA A 31 -4.13 -12.66 -13.36
CA ALA A 31 -3.22 -13.79 -13.37
C ALA A 31 -1.86 -13.43 -12.78
N ILE A 32 -1.32 -14.33 -11.96
CA ILE A 32 0.04 -14.26 -11.41
C ILE A 32 0.72 -15.61 -11.57
N ALA A 33 2.05 -15.59 -11.54
CA ALA A 33 2.87 -16.78 -11.56
C ALA A 33 4.05 -16.67 -10.57
N ILE A 34 4.61 -17.80 -10.20
CA ILE A 34 5.94 -17.89 -9.57
C ILE A 34 6.98 -17.81 -10.69
N ARG A 35 8.00 -16.97 -10.52
CA ARG A 35 9.08 -16.80 -11.49
C ARG A 35 9.91 -18.08 -11.65
N ALA A 36 10.36 -18.35 -12.87
CA ALA A 36 11.31 -19.43 -13.16
C ALA A 36 12.60 -19.28 -12.33
N GLY A 37 13.17 -20.40 -11.90
CA GLY A 37 14.36 -20.46 -11.07
C GLY A 37 14.12 -20.17 -9.58
N THR A 38 12.87 -20.09 -9.15
CA THR A 38 12.52 -19.94 -7.72
C THR A 38 12.60 -21.29 -7.02
N VAL A 39 13.19 -21.31 -5.81
CA VAL A 39 13.10 -22.46 -4.89
C VAL A 39 12.42 -22.02 -3.61
N ILE A 40 11.45 -22.79 -3.15
CA ILE A 40 10.71 -22.57 -1.90
C ILE A 40 10.96 -23.74 -0.96
N GLU A 41 11.53 -23.47 0.20
CA GLU A 41 11.59 -24.43 1.30
C GLU A 41 10.49 -24.10 2.30
N ALA A 42 9.52 -25.00 2.46
CA ALA A 42 8.41 -24.85 3.38
C ALA A 42 8.03 -26.20 3.99
N LYS A 43 7.71 -26.21 5.28
CA LYS A 43 7.27 -27.42 6.03
C LYS A 43 8.23 -28.61 5.87
N GLY A 44 9.53 -28.33 5.77
CA GLY A 44 10.57 -29.37 5.62
C GLY A 44 10.67 -30.00 4.23
N GLN A 45 10.02 -29.42 3.23
CA GLN A 45 10.07 -29.85 1.83
C GLN A 45 10.62 -28.71 0.96
N THR A 46 11.28 -29.09 -0.14
CA THR A 46 11.85 -28.17 -1.13
C THR A 46 11.09 -28.31 -2.45
N TYR A 47 10.66 -27.18 -2.98
CA TYR A 47 9.92 -27.09 -4.23
C TYR A 47 10.70 -26.18 -5.20
N ALA A 48 11.12 -26.73 -6.34
CA ALA A 48 11.82 -26.00 -7.39
C ALA A 48 10.88 -25.69 -8.56
N PHE A 49 10.89 -24.44 -9.02
CA PHE A 49 10.08 -23.93 -10.14
C PHE A 49 11.00 -23.56 -11.31
N ASP A 50 11.41 -24.54 -12.09
CA ASP A 50 12.35 -24.33 -13.21
C ASP A 50 11.75 -23.47 -14.33
N THR A 51 10.43 -23.41 -14.44
CA THR A 51 9.68 -22.58 -15.39
C THR A 51 8.71 -21.68 -14.67
N GLU A 52 8.28 -20.58 -15.34
CA GLU A 52 7.22 -19.74 -14.82
C GLU A 52 5.96 -20.56 -14.56
N THR A 53 5.55 -20.62 -13.30
CA THR A 53 4.47 -21.52 -12.86
C THR A 53 3.26 -20.70 -12.42
N PRO A 54 2.11 -20.84 -13.12
CA PRO A 54 0.88 -20.15 -12.76
C PRO A 54 0.39 -20.48 -11.35
N VAL A 55 -0.07 -19.48 -10.62
CA VAL A 55 -0.73 -19.63 -9.32
C VAL A 55 -2.22 -19.84 -9.56
N ALA A 56 -2.80 -20.88 -8.95
CA ALA A 56 -4.24 -21.10 -9.01
C ALA A 56 -4.96 -20.01 -8.21
N LEU A 57 -5.82 -19.25 -8.87
CA LEU A 57 -6.63 -18.19 -8.26
C LEU A 57 -8.08 -18.63 -8.20
N GLY A 58 -8.73 -18.40 -7.05
CA GLY A 58 -10.19 -18.47 -6.94
C GLY A 58 -10.87 -17.22 -7.50
N GLU A 59 -12.09 -16.95 -7.06
CA GLU A 59 -12.77 -15.70 -7.37
C GLU A 59 -12.07 -14.51 -6.73
N LEU A 60 -11.68 -13.54 -7.56
CA LEU A 60 -11.03 -12.31 -7.12
C LEU A 60 -12.08 -11.22 -6.85
N VAL A 61 -12.10 -10.68 -5.65
CA VAL A 61 -12.97 -9.58 -5.22
C VAL A 61 -12.16 -8.28 -5.22
N PRO A 62 -12.58 -7.24 -5.98
CA PRO A 62 -11.87 -5.96 -6.01
C PRO A 62 -11.70 -5.34 -4.63
N GLY A 63 -10.53 -4.77 -4.39
CA GLY A 63 -10.18 -4.13 -3.13
C GLY A 63 -9.71 -5.08 -2.02
N GLN A 64 -9.44 -6.36 -2.34
CA GLN A 64 -8.99 -7.37 -1.38
C GLN A 64 -7.53 -7.75 -1.61
N ASP A 65 -6.89 -8.18 -0.51
CA ASP A 65 -5.54 -8.73 -0.51
C ASP A 65 -5.60 -10.26 -0.50
N TYR A 66 -4.65 -10.88 -1.19
CA TYR A 66 -4.53 -12.32 -1.37
C TYR A 66 -3.15 -12.80 -0.97
N GLY A 67 -3.09 -13.90 -0.22
CA GLY A 67 -1.87 -14.61 0.11
C GLY A 67 -1.61 -15.75 -0.86
N VAL A 68 -0.34 -16.06 -1.10
CA VAL A 68 0.10 -17.17 -1.94
C VAL A 68 0.80 -18.22 -1.09
N SER A 69 0.40 -19.49 -1.25
CA SER A 69 0.95 -20.64 -0.56
C SER A 69 1.02 -21.85 -1.48
N LEU A 70 1.53 -22.97 -0.98
CA LEU A 70 1.55 -24.26 -1.68
C LEU A 70 0.56 -25.22 -1.03
N ASP A 71 -0.17 -25.95 -1.85
CA ASP A 71 -0.98 -27.08 -1.39
C ASP A 71 -0.11 -28.28 -0.98
N GLN A 72 -0.74 -29.37 -0.55
CA GLN A 72 -0.04 -30.59 -0.13
C GLN A 72 0.75 -31.26 -1.29
N SER A 73 0.41 -30.98 -2.52
CA SER A 73 1.10 -31.49 -3.72
C SER A 73 2.21 -30.57 -4.22
N GLY A 74 2.42 -29.41 -3.57
CA GLY A 74 3.39 -28.37 -3.98
C GLY A 74 2.89 -27.45 -5.08
N LYS A 75 1.61 -27.45 -5.39
CA LYS A 75 1.04 -26.51 -6.38
C LYS A 75 0.73 -25.17 -5.75
N PRO A 76 1.12 -24.06 -6.38
CA PRO A 76 0.85 -22.73 -5.86
C PRO A 76 -0.63 -22.36 -6.04
N PHE A 77 -1.20 -21.81 -4.97
CA PHE A 77 -2.56 -21.27 -4.95
C PHE A 77 -2.60 -19.97 -4.19
N ALA A 78 -3.63 -19.16 -4.43
CA ALA A 78 -3.89 -17.96 -3.66
C ALA A 78 -5.27 -18.01 -3.02
N ASP A 79 -5.36 -17.45 -1.82
CA ASP A 79 -6.62 -17.26 -1.10
C ASP A 79 -6.69 -15.88 -0.48
N ARG A 80 -7.92 -15.43 -0.19
CA ARG A 80 -8.18 -14.11 0.38
C ARG A 80 -7.60 -14.03 1.79
N LEU A 81 -6.81 -12.97 2.03
CA LEU A 81 -6.27 -12.67 3.35
C LEU A 81 -7.31 -11.98 4.23
N GLY A 82 -7.48 -12.52 5.44
CA GLY A 82 -8.18 -11.91 6.56
C GLY A 82 -7.21 -11.56 7.68
N PRO A 83 -7.69 -11.10 8.85
CA PRO A 83 -6.89 -11.15 10.06
C PRO A 83 -6.65 -12.62 10.47
N PRO A 84 -5.53 -12.99 11.11
CA PRO A 84 -4.41 -12.15 11.52
C PRO A 84 -3.42 -11.78 10.39
N ASN A 85 -2.24 -11.27 10.76
CA ASN A 85 -1.18 -10.91 9.84
C ASN A 85 -0.75 -12.12 8.98
N PRO A 86 -0.68 -11.99 7.63
CA PRO A 86 -0.36 -13.09 6.73
C PRO A 86 1.02 -13.72 6.99
N LEU A 87 1.99 -12.97 7.48
CA LEU A 87 3.32 -13.48 7.81
C LEU A 87 3.31 -14.49 8.97
N ASP A 88 2.34 -14.36 9.89
CA ASP A 88 2.15 -15.29 11.01
C ASP A 88 1.42 -16.57 10.59
N GLU A 89 0.69 -16.54 9.48
CA GLU A 89 -0.10 -17.67 8.95
C GLU A 89 0.67 -18.55 7.96
N GLY A 90 1.92 -18.19 7.61
CA GLY A 90 2.75 -19.00 6.71
C GLY A 90 2.47 -18.80 5.22
N TRP A 91 1.91 -17.66 4.82
CA TRP A 91 1.88 -17.22 3.44
C TRP A 91 3.28 -16.77 3.02
N PHE A 92 3.80 -17.29 1.90
CA PHE A 92 5.15 -16.91 1.46
C PHE A 92 5.16 -15.66 0.58
N GLY A 93 4.01 -15.19 0.14
CA GLY A 93 3.86 -13.98 -0.66
C GLY A 93 2.41 -13.58 -0.80
N GLY A 94 2.16 -12.49 -1.53
CA GLY A 94 0.81 -12.03 -1.78
C GLY A 94 0.72 -10.83 -2.72
N PHE A 95 -0.51 -10.36 -2.92
CA PHE A 95 -0.83 -9.26 -3.82
C PHE A 95 -2.17 -8.60 -3.46
N HIS A 96 -2.36 -7.40 -3.98
CA HIS A 96 -3.63 -6.68 -3.91
C HIS A 96 -4.37 -6.74 -5.25
N TYR A 97 -5.66 -7.13 -5.23
CA TYR A 97 -6.55 -7.05 -6.39
C TYR A 97 -7.34 -5.75 -6.34
N ALA A 98 -6.87 -4.77 -7.06
CA ALA A 98 -7.38 -3.40 -7.03
C ALA A 98 -8.70 -3.26 -7.82
N PRO A 99 -9.59 -2.31 -7.44
CA PRO A 99 -10.84 -2.05 -8.15
C PRO A 99 -10.64 -1.34 -9.49
N GLY A 100 -9.42 -0.88 -9.78
CA GLY A 100 -9.04 -0.23 -11.06
C GLY A 100 -7.57 -0.47 -11.38
N GLY A 101 -7.19 -0.22 -12.63
CA GLY A 101 -5.84 -0.44 -13.13
C GLY A 101 -4.89 0.74 -12.92
N CYS A 102 -3.59 0.44 -12.89
CA CYS A 102 -2.51 1.42 -12.80
C CYS A 102 -2.48 2.37 -14.00
N ALA A 103 -2.03 3.61 -13.78
CA ALA A 103 -1.81 4.55 -14.89
C ALA A 103 -0.67 4.09 -15.81
N THR A 104 -0.91 4.14 -17.11
CA THR A 104 0.11 3.85 -18.15
C THR A 104 0.77 5.10 -18.69
N GLY A 105 0.18 6.28 -18.47
CA GLY A 105 0.66 7.60 -18.87
C GLY A 105 0.51 8.61 -17.74
N LYS A 106 0.25 9.87 -18.08
CA LYS A 106 -0.02 10.95 -17.10
C LYS A 106 -1.50 11.37 -17.12
N THR A 107 -2.39 10.43 -17.25
CA THR A 107 -3.83 10.66 -17.39
C THR A 107 -4.68 9.97 -16.31
N GLY A 108 -4.00 9.30 -15.38
CA GLY A 108 -4.60 8.41 -14.40
C GLY A 108 -4.68 6.97 -14.89
N GLY A 109 -5.24 6.10 -14.05
CA GLY A 109 -5.46 4.69 -14.35
C GLY A 109 -6.74 4.41 -15.12
N ASP A 110 -7.38 3.28 -14.82
CA ASP A 110 -8.68 2.90 -15.38
C ASP A 110 -9.60 2.29 -14.29
N ILE A 111 -10.85 2.02 -14.65
CA ILE A 111 -11.88 1.47 -13.74
C ILE A 111 -12.05 -0.05 -13.86
N ILE A 112 -11.16 -0.73 -14.56
CA ILE A 112 -11.25 -2.18 -14.74
C ILE A 112 -10.42 -2.87 -13.66
N PRO A 113 -11.00 -3.73 -12.82
CA PRO A 113 -10.26 -4.40 -11.76
C PRO A 113 -9.02 -5.14 -12.27
N ALA A 114 -7.93 -5.04 -11.51
CA ALA A 114 -6.66 -5.67 -11.86
C ALA A 114 -5.82 -6.01 -10.63
N ILE A 115 -5.04 -7.05 -10.72
CA ILE A 115 -3.92 -7.26 -9.79
C ILE A 115 -2.96 -6.08 -9.93
N ASN A 116 -2.67 -5.40 -8.82
CA ASN A 116 -1.69 -4.34 -8.83
C ASN A 116 -0.28 -4.95 -8.90
N PRO A 117 0.48 -4.81 -10.00
CA PRO A 117 1.79 -5.44 -10.15
C PRO A 117 2.85 -4.87 -9.19
N PHE A 118 2.59 -3.71 -8.59
CA PHE A 118 3.46 -3.08 -7.60
C PHE A 118 3.14 -3.53 -6.17
N SER A 119 2.03 -4.24 -5.95
CA SER A 119 1.66 -4.77 -4.63
C SER A 119 2.17 -6.19 -4.37
N LEU A 120 2.87 -6.81 -5.34
CA LEU A 120 3.42 -8.14 -5.18
C LEU A 120 4.53 -8.13 -4.14
N TRP A 121 4.40 -8.96 -3.12
CA TRP A 121 5.36 -9.14 -2.05
C TRP A 121 5.65 -10.61 -1.79
N ASP A 122 6.78 -10.90 -1.14
CA ASP A 122 7.08 -12.20 -0.53
C ASP A 122 7.81 -11.97 0.81
N VAL A 123 8.06 -13.05 1.56
CA VAL A 123 8.62 -12.96 2.93
C VAL A 123 9.95 -12.20 3.00
N ASP A 124 10.73 -12.18 1.92
CA ASP A 124 12.03 -11.51 1.84
C ASP A 124 12.01 -10.24 0.98
N PHE A 125 10.91 -10.00 0.25
CA PHE A 125 10.75 -8.84 -0.63
C PHE A 125 9.42 -8.14 -0.31
N ARG A 126 9.43 -7.26 0.66
CA ARG A 126 8.22 -6.61 1.20
C ARG A 126 8.54 -5.30 1.90
N PRO A 127 7.53 -4.54 2.35
CA PRO A 127 7.75 -3.45 3.29
C PRO A 127 8.34 -3.97 4.61
N SER A 128 9.09 -3.12 5.30
CA SER A 128 9.69 -3.44 6.61
C SER A 128 8.66 -3.46 7.75
N CYS A 129 7.49 -2.87 7.56
CA CYS A 129 6.39 -2.95 8.53
C CYS A 129 5.88 -4.40 8.68
N THR A 130 5.18 -4.66 9.76
CA THR A 130 4.71 -6.00 10.11
C THR A 130 3.69 -6.58 9.14
N ASP A 131 2.82 -5.72 8.57
CA ASP A 131 1.75 -6.14 7.66
C ASP A 131 1.97 -5.54 6.26
N PRO A 132 2.26 -6.38 5.23
CA PRO A 132 2.51 -5.92 3.86
C PRO A 132 1.23 -5.62 3.07
N ARG A 133 0.04 -5.97 3.57
CA ARG A 133 -1.23 -5.79 2.85
C ARG A 133 -1.51 -4.33 2.54
N GLY A 134 -2.21 -4.11 1.43
CA GLY A 134 -2.66 -2.79 1.01
C GLY A 134 -1.54 -1.82 0.67
N MET A 135 -0.31 -2.29 0.39
CA MET A 135 0.82 -1.45 0.02
C MET A 135 1.29 -1.71 -1.40
N ALA A 136 1.83 -0.68 -2.04
CA ALA A 136 2.45 -0.79 -3.35
C ALA A 136 3.89 -0.24 -3.31
N ARG A 137 4.79 -0.95 -3.99
CA ARG A 137 6.20 -0.58 -4.12
C ARG A 137 6.39 0.60 -5.06
N ILE A 138 7.18 1.57 -4.64
CA ILE A 138 7.61 2.73 -5.42
C ILE A 138 9.14 2.67 -5.59
N GLU A 139 9.62 2.93 -6.79
CA GLU A 139 11.04 3.03 -7.09
C GLU A 139 11.40 4.48 -7.41
N MET A 140 12.43 4.99 -6.75
CA MET A 140 13.02 6.31 -6.99
C MET A 140 14.43 6.13 -7.52
N ASP A 141 14.74 6.80 -8.63
CA ASP A 141 16.08 6.87 -9.25
C ASP A 141 16.80 5.52 -9.39
N GLY A 142 16.02 4.44 -9.57
CA GLY A 142 16.51 3.08 -9.79
C GLY A 142 17.23 2.42 -8.61
N ARG A 143 17.30 3.07 -7.44
CA ARG A 143 18.02 2.55 -6.27
C ARG A 143 17.24 2.59 -4.97
N LYS A 144 16.55 3.69 -4.66
CA LYS A 144 15.74 3.79 -3.45
C LYS A 144 14.37 3.18 -3.68
N ARG A 145 13.99 2.23 -2.85
CA ARG A 145 12.68 1.58 -2.83
C ARG A 145 12.00 1.85 -1.51
N PHE A 146 10.72 2.12 -1.58
CA PHE A 146 9.85 2.16 -0.43
C PHE A 146 8.47 1.65 -0.83
N TRP A 147 7.59 1.49 0.14
CA TRP A 147 6.21 1.08 -0.06
C TRP A 147 5.29 2.17 0.45
N ALA A 148 4.20 2.41 -0.27
CA ALA A 148 3.17 3.35 0.16
C ALA A 148 1.82 2.64 0.21
N ASP A 149 0.97 3.05 1.12
CA ASP A 149 -0.41 2.59 1.21
C ASP A 149 -1.14 2.85 -0.11
N ILE A 150 -1.90 1.86 -0.59
CA ILE A 150 -2.69 1.98 -1.83
C ILE A 150 -3.83 2.96 -1.63
N TYR A 151 -4.43 2.98 -0.43
CA TYR A 151 -5.56 3.84 -0.06
C TYR A 151 -5.18 4.86 1.02
N LEU A 152 -6.02 5.88 1.19
CA LEU A 152 -5.94 6.80 2.32
C LEU A 152 -6.32 6.10 3.64
N PHE A 153 -5.97 6.68 4.78
CA PHE A 153 -6.37 6.16 6.08
C PHE A 153 -7.89 6.09 6.20
N GLY A 154 -8.36 4.95 6.69
CA GLY A 154 -9.74 4.77 7.14
C GLY A 154 -9.91 5.13 8.61
N VAL A 155 -11.14 5.48 9.01
CA VAL A 155 -11.48 5.79 10.42
C VAL A 155 -11.24 4.60 11.36
N ASN A 156 -11.36 3.36 10.86
CA ASN A 156 -11.19 2.11 11.61
C ASN A 156 -9.83 1.45 11.36
N HIS A 157 -8.78 2.25 11.11
CA HIS A 157 -7.44 1.74 10.80
C HIS A 157 -6.88 0.75 11.85
N HIS A 158 -7.37 0.79 13.11
CA HIS A 158 -6.96 -0.12 14.17
C HIS A 158 -7.39 -1.58 13.92
N GLU A 159 -8.47 -1.80 13.15
CA GLU A 159 -8.96 -3.12 12.74
C GLU A 159 -8.52 -3.48 11.32
N ASP A 160 -8.59 -2.52 10.41
CA ASP A 160 -8.45 -2.72 8.97
C ASP A 160 -7.02 -2.47 8.45
N GLY A 161 -6.12 -1.95 9.29
CA GLY A 161 -4.84 -1.38 8.84
C GLY A 161 -5.02 0.01 8.21
N THR A 162 -3.92 0.66 7.86
CA THR A 162 -3.92 2.03 7.33
C THR A 162 -4.41 2.14 5.88
N SER A 163 -4.51 1.02 5.17
CA SER A 163 -4.83 0.99 3.74
C SER A 163 -5.93 -0.03 3.44
N ARG A 164 -7.17 0.42 3.41
CA ARG A 164 -8.34 -0.41 3.14
C ARG A 164 -9.22 0.19 2.06
N TYR A 165 -9.65 -0.64 1.09
CA TYR A 165 -10.66 -0.25 0.10
C TYR A 165 -12.04 -0.11 0.72
N GLY A 166 -12.78 0.93 0.34
CA GLY A 166 -14.16 1.13 0.76
C GLY A 166 -14.34 1.57 2.21
N ALA A 167 -13.26 1.95 2.90
CA ALA A 167 -13.32 2.51 4.24
C ALA A 167 -13.73 3.98 4.23
N VAL A 168 -14.43 4.44 5.26
CA VAL A 168 -14.67 5.87 5.47
C VAL A 168 -13.31 6.57 5.65
N ILE A 169 -13.04 7.59 4.84
CA ILE A 169 -11.77 8.34 4.90
C ILE A 169 -11.65 9.03 6.24
N ALA A 170 -10.50 8.86 6.89
CA ALA A 170 -10.16 9.60 8.10
C ALA A 170 -9.70 11.01 7.74
N ASP A 171 -10.34 12.03 8.33
CA ASP A 171 -10.01 13.44 8.15
C ASP A 171 -10.31 14.26 9.44
N GLY A 172 -10.36 15.58 9.34
CA GLY A 172 -10.67 16.45 10.48
C GLY A 172 -12.14 16.46 10.90
N ARG A 173 -13.05 15.81 10.18
CA ARG A 173 -14.47 15.64 10.52
C ARG A 173 -14.77 14.20 10.89
N ASP A 174 -14.37 13.27 10.03
CA ASP A 174 -14.47 11.83 10.27
C ASP A 174 -13.20 11.34 10.98
N LEU A 175 -13.20 11.55 12.30
CA LEU A 175 -12.03 11.33 13.13
C LEU A 175 -11.73 9.83 13.29
N PRO A 176 -10.44 9.43 13.13
CA PRO A 176 -10.03 8.05 13.26
C PRO A 176 -10.08 7.56 14.72
N MET A 177 -10.24 6.26 14.87
CA MET A 177 -10.04 5.57 16.14
C MET A 177 -8.57 5.64 16.56
N ARG A 178 -8.31 5.59 17.88
CA ARG A 178 -6.96 5.42 18.41
C ARG A 178 -6.44 4.02 18.09
N GLY A 179 -5.12 3.87 17.96
CA GLY A 179 -4.51 2.59 17.64
C GLY A 179 -4.82 1.47 18.62
N ASP A 180 -5.05 1.82 19.89
CA ASP A 180 -5.47 0.89 20.96
C ASP A 180 -6.97 0.56 20.94
N GLY A 181 -7.76 1.13 20.01
CA GLY A 181 -9.21 0.97 19.92
C GLY A 181 -10.01 1.72 21.00
N ASN A 182 -9.35 2.45 21.91
CA ASN A 182 -9.99 3.13 23.02
C ASN A 182 -10.47 4.54 22.67
N GLY A 183 -11.47 4.63 21.80
CA GLY A 183 -12.09 5.89 21.38
C GLY A 183 -11.38 6.54 20.20
N LYS A 184 -11.92 7.69 19.78
CA LYS A 184 -11.41 8.45 18.64
C LYS A 184 -10.36 9.49 19.06
N TYR A 185 -9.50 9.86 18.13
CA TYR A 185 -8.70 11.07 18.25
C TYR A 185 -9.63 12.29 18.33
N LYS A 186 -9.17 13.36 18.99
CA LYS A 186 -9.90 14.64 19.02
C LYS A 186 -9.74 15.46 17.77
N LYS A 187 -8.71 15.18 16.97
CA LYS A 187 -8.37 15.77 15.68
C LYS A 187 -7.43 14.84 14.90
N LEU A 188 -7.45 14.94 13.59
CA LEU A 188 -6.45 14.34 12.71
C LEU A 188 -5.44 15.43 12.30
N ASP A 189 -4.64 15.88 13.26
CA ASP A 189 -3.50 16.76 13.00
C ASP A 189 -2.23 15.96 12.67
N TYR A 190 -1.14 16.67 12.43
CA TYR A 190 0.14 16.04 12.07
C TYR A 190 0.61 15.02 13.13
N ALA A 191 0.48 15.35 14.41
CA ALA A 191 0.91 14.47 15.50
C ALA A 191 0.09 13.18 15.52
N ALA A 192 -1.24 13.27 15.35
CA ALA A 192 -2.11 12.09 15.25
C ALA A 192 -1.77 11.24 14.01
N ALA A 193 -1.49 11.86 12.88
CA ALA A 193 -1.10 11.16 11.66
C ALA A 193 0.22 10.37 11.82
N VAL A 194 1.21 10.97 12.49
CA VAL A 194 2.49 10.30 12.83
C VAL A 194 2.26 9.15 13.82
N GLU A 195 1.47 9.37 14.88
CA GLU A 195 1.16 8.35 15.89
C GLU A 195 0.46 7.13 15.26
N ILE A 196 -0.54 7.35 14.40
CA ILE A 196 -1.23 6.29 13.68
C ILE A 196 -0.25 5.51 12.81
N SER A 197 0.56 6.19 12.00
CA SER A 197 1.54 5.54 11.14
C SER A 197 2.51 4.67 11.95
N ALA A 198 3.06 5.22 13.04
CA ALA A 198 4.00 4.53 13.91
C ALA A 198 3.38 3.31 14.61
N HIS A 199 2.10 3.36 14.99
CA HIS A 199 1.37 2.24 15.56
C HIS A 199 1.36 1.02 14.63
N HIS A 200 1.33 1.25 13.31
CA HIS A 200 1.39 0.19 12.28
C HIS A 200 2.83 -0.12 11.80
N GLY A 201 3.86 0.38 12.47
CA GLY A 201 5.26 0.21 12.03
C GLY A 201 5.56 0.93 10.72
N LYS A 202 4.82 2.00 10.44
CA LYS A 202 4.90 2.81 9.22
C LYS A 202 5.30 4.25 9.57
N ARG A 203 5.45 5.08 8.54
CA ARG A 203 5.73 6.52 8.63
C ARG A 203 4.92 7.29 7.60
N LEU A 204 4.90 8.60 7.68
CA LEU A 204 4.38 9.45 6.61
C LEU A 204 5.38 9.52 5.44
N LEU A 205 4.89 9.93 4.28
CA LEU A 205 5.69 10.19 3.07
C LEU A 205 6.45 11.51 3.20
N GLY A 206 7.68 11.55 2.70
CA GLY A 206 8.35 12.79 2.35
C GLY A 206 7.82 13.37 1.04
N ALA A 207 8.10 14.65 0.78
CA ALA A 207 7.60 15.32 -0.43
C ALA A 207 8.10 14.65 -1.72
N GLU A 208 9.39 14.30 -1.79
CA GLU A 208 9.96 13.63 -2.95
C GLU A 208 9.38 12.21 -3.15
N GLU A 209 9.18 11.49 -2.05
CA GLU A 209 8.52 10.18 -2.06
C GLU A 209 7.08 10.29 -2.57
N PHE A 210 6.36 11.31 -2.11
CA PHE A 210 5.01 11.59 -2.61
C PHE A 210 5.02 11.91 -4.11
N PHE A 211 5.96 12.72 -4.60
CA PHE A 211 6.05 13.05 -6.03
C PHE A 211 6.31 11.81 -6.90
N ALA A 212 7.12 10.87 -6.42
CA ALA A 212 7.34 9.59 -7.09
C ALA A 212 6.09 8.69 -7.03
N ALA A 213 5.46 8.58 -5.86
CA ALA A 213 4.25 7.80 -5.64
C ALA A 213 3.06 8.27 -6.48
N ALA A 214 2.92 9.60 -6.63
CA ALA A 214 1.84 10.24 -7.37
C ALA A 214 2.07 10.31 -8.90
N TYR A 215 3.21 9.83 -9.40
CA TYR A 215 3.47 9.85 -10.85
C TYR A 215 2.40 9.07 -11.62
N GLY A 216 1.94 9.63 -12.74
CA GLY A 216 0.95 9.01 -13.62
C GLY A 216 -0.48 9.52 -13.45
N VAL A 217 -0.81 10.24 -12.36
CA VAL A 217 -2.13 10.88 -12.20
C VAL A 217 -2.37 11.94 -13.27
N LYS A 218 -3.63 12.30 -13.49
CA LYS A 218 -3.96 13.50 -14.28
C LYS A 218 -3.67 14.74 -13.45
N GLU A 219 -2.81 15.58 -14.01
CA GLU A 219 -2.42 16.84 -13.37
C GLU A 219 -3.49 17.92 -13.45
N ARG A 220 -3.45 18.85 -12.50
CA ARG A 220 -4.26 20.07 -12.50
C ARG A 220 -5.76 19.78 -12.48
N CYS A 221 -6.16 18.77 -11.73
CA CYS A 221 -7.58 18.47 -11.51
C CYS A 221 -7.80 17.94 -10.10
N SER A 222 -9.01 18.13 -9.60
CA SER A 222 -9.50 17.58 -8.35
C SER A 222 -10.86 16.92 -8.56
N ARG A 223 -11.32 16.16 -7.55
CA ARG A 223 -12.71 15.66 -7.52
C ARG A 223 -13.67 16.82 -7.50
N GLY A 224 -14.86 16.63 -8.08
CA GLY A 224 -15.90 17.66 -8.10
C GLY A 224 -16.67 17.79 -6.78
N LYS A 225 -16.53 16.82 -5.88
CA LYS A 225 -17.20 16.75 -4.58
C LYS A 225 -16.29 16.16 -3.50
N GLU A 226 -16.68 16.34 -2.25
CA GLU A 226 -15.99 15.76 -1.09
C GLU A 226 -16.01 14.21 -1.17
N PRO A 227 -14.84 13.56 -1.14
CA PRO A 227 -14.76 12.11 -1.10
C PRO A 227 -15.04 11.63 0.32
N THR A 228 -15.76 10.52 0.46
CA THR A 228 -16.11 9.96 1.76
C THR A 228 -15.54 8.56 1.98
N ILE A 229 -15.22 7.86 0.88
CA ILE A 229 -14.78 6.46 0.91
C ILE A 229 -13.50 6.30 0.09
N THR A 230 -12.56 5.56 0.65
CA THR A 230 -11.27 5.26 0.02
C THR A 230 -11.44 4.44 -1.26
N GLY A 231 -10.75 4.85 -2.32
CA GLY A 231 -10.70 4.10 -3.58
C GLY A 231 -12.00 4.09 -4.38
N ALA A 232 -12.98 4.94 -4.05
CA ALA A 232 -14.23 5.03 -4.81
C ALA A 232 -13.96 5.43 -6.27
N LEU A 233 -14.55 4.69 -7.22
CA LEU A 233 -14.41 4.90 -8.67
C LEU A 233 -15.63 5.67 -9.25
N ASP A 234 -15.99 6.77 -8.61
CA ASP A 234 -17.01 7.70 -9.07
C ASP A 234 -16.42 8.96 -9.71
N ASP A 235 -17.21 9.68 -10.50
CA ASP A 235 -16.89 11.01 -11.07
C ASP A 235 -15.50 11.13 -11.75
N GLY A 236 -15.07 10.09 -12.48
CA GLY A 236 -13.78 10.08 -13.15
C GLY A 236 -12.61 9.95 -12.17
N ALA A 237 -12.79 9.20 -11.09
CA ALA A 237 -11.80 8.96 -10.04
C ALA A 237 -10.54 8.25 -10.54
N GLU A 238 -10.62 7.55 -11.69
CA GLU A 238 -9.47 6.96 -12.36
C GLU A 238 -8.34 7.96 -12.62
N ARG A 239 -8.67 9.26 -12.78
CA ARG A 239 -7.69 10.35 -12.96
C ARG A 239 -6.72 10.48 -11.80
N PHE A 240 -7.11 10.03 -10.61
CA PHE A 240 -6.38 10.13 -9.35
C PHE A 240 -5.67 8.83 -8.97
N ILE A 241 -5.64 7.85 -9.88
CA ILE A 241 -4.87 6.60 -9.72
C ILE A 241 -3.49 6.80 -10.33
N SER A 242 -2.44 6.48 -9.56
CA SER A 242 -1.05 6.65 -10.00
C SER A 242 -0.55 5.47 -10.85
N LYS A 243 0.67 5.62 -11.40
CA LYS A 243 1.40 4.54 -12.07
C LYS A 243 1.59 3.30 -11.18
N HIS A 244 1.71 3.50 -9.89
CA HIS A 244 1.91 2.42 -8.92
C HIS A 244 0.58 1.85 -8.38
N GLY A 245 -0.55 2.29 -8.94
CA GLY A 245 -1.87 1.82 -8.51
C GLY A 245 -2.26 2.30 -7.12
N LEU A 246 -1.77 3.47 -6.70
CA LEU A 246 -2.29 4.16 -5.52
C LEU A 246 -3.54 4.93 -5.91
N PHE A 247 -4.59 4.82 -5.13
CA PHE A 247 -5.87 5.49 -5.33
C PHE A 247 -5.92 6.80 -4.54
N ASP A 248 -6.73 7.77 -5.00
CA ASP A 248 -6.96 9.03 -4.29
C ASP A 248 -5.67 9.84 -4.01
N VAL A 249 -4.66 9.69 -4.87
CA VAL A 249 -3.32 10.22 -4.58
C VAL A 249 -3.29 11.74 -4.62
N THR A 250 -4.03 12.35 -5.55
CA THR A 250 -4.07 13.82 -5.73
C THR A 250 -5.50 14.30 -5.89
N GLY A 251 -5.77 15.59 -5.65
CA GLY A 251 -7.06 16.19 -5.90
C GLY A 251 -8.24 15.59 -5.14
N THR A 252 -7.96 14.76 -4.14
CA THR A 252 -8.93 14.08 -3.29
C THR A 252 -8.85 14.66 -1.88
N MET A 253 -7.75 14.42 -1.19
CA MET A 253 -7.41 14.98 0.12
C MET A 253 -5.99 15.52 0.06
N TRP A 254 -5.71 16.66 0.71
CA TRP A 254 -4.35 16.96 1.13
C TRP A 254 -3.86 15.83 2.03
N GLN A 255 -2.61 15.45 1.90
CA GLN A 255 -2.01 14.39 2.71
C GLN A 255 -0.87 14.95 3.54
N TRP A 256 -0.86 14.66 4.85
CA TRP A 256 0.26 15.01 5.72
C TRP A 256 1.57 14.38 5.22
N GLY A 257 2.65 15.16 5.21
CA GLY A 257 4.00 14.74 4.85
C GLY A 257 5.04 15.23 5.86
N THR A 258 6.22 14.61 5.84
CA THR A 258 7.29 14.86 6.83
C THR A 258 8.17 16.07 6.50
N ASP A 259 8.29 16.45 5.23
CA ASP A 259 9.23 17.46 4.78
C ASP A 259 8.59 18.84 4.84
N GLY A 260 8.88 19.57 5.90
CA GLY A 260 8.52 20.97 6.03
C GLY A 260 9.60 21.91 5.50
N HIS A 261 9.42 23.21 5.75
CA HIS A 261 10.40 24.23 5.39
C HIS A 261 11.67 24.07 6.25
N PRO A 262 12.88 24.08 5.68
CA PRO A 262 14.12 23.83 6.45
C PRO A 262 14.42 24.88 7.51
N ASP A 263 14.07 26.16 7.26
CA ASP A 263 14.34 27.29 8.19
C ASP A 263 13.21 27.49 9.21
N ASP A 264 12.02 26.92 8.98
CA ASP A 264 10.87 26.93 9.88
C ASP A 264 10.23 25.54 9.84
N PRO A 265 10.79 24.56 10.58
CA PRO A 265 10.41 23.16 10.46
C PRO A 265 8.94 22.94 10.81
N ARG A 266 8.11 22.85 9.80
CA ARG A 266 6.69 22.51 9.87
C ARG A 266 6.43 21.30 8.98
N PRO A 267 5.38 20.55 9.25
CA PRO A 267 4.99 19.47 8.33
C PRO A 267 4.58 20.06 6.98
N SER A 268 4.67 19.23 5.95
CA SER A 268 4.10 19.49 4.64
C SER A 268 2.70 18.92 4.53
N ILE A 269 1.92 19.47 3.59
CA ILE A 269 0.76 18.82 3.00
C ILE A 269 0.94 18.76 1.49
N VAL A 270 0.55 17.65 0.87
CA VAL A 270 0.84 17.36 -0.55
C VAL A 270 -0.39 16.88 -1.31
N GLY A 271 -0.38 17.03 -2.64
CA GLY A 271 -1.36 16.48 -3.57
C GLY A 271 -2.55 17.34 -3.92
N GLY A 272 -2.95 18.25 -3.05
CA GLY A 272 -4.19 19.03 -3.20
C GLY A 272 -5.44 18.22 -2.82
N SER A 273 -6.50 18.94 -2.41
CA SER A 273 -7.79 18.32 -2.08
C SER A 273 -8.84 18.57 -3.15
N TRP A 274 -9.99 17.98 -2.97
CA TRP A 274 -11.18 18.13 -3.81
C TRP A 274 -11.63 19.59 -4.03
N LEU A 275 -11.23 20.51 -3.13
CA LEU A 275 -11.54 21.95 -3.21
C LEU A 275 -10.62 22.75 -4.15
N PHE A 276 -9.49 22.18 -4.61
CA PHE A 276 -8.39 22.96 -5.18
C PHE A 276 -8.38 23.02 -6.71
N GLY A 277 -9.28 22.31 -7.40
CA GLY A 277 -9.40 22.37 -8.87
C GLY A 277 -8.07 22.14 -9.58
N SER A 278 -7.65 23.15 -10.35
CA SER A 278 -6.38 23.10 -11.09
C SER A 278 -5.12 23.25 -10.21
N SER A 279 -5.28 23.55 -8.92
CA SER A 279 -4.19 23.60 -7.93
C SER A 279 -4.09 22.29 -7.15
N ALA A 280 -4.25 21.15 -7.85
CA ALA A 280 -4.05 19.81 -7.34
C ALA A 280 -3.28 18.96 -8.38
N GLY A 281 -2.43 18.06 -7.91
CA GLY A 281 -1.61 17.20 -8.77
C GLY A 281 -0.37 16.67 -8.05
N SER A 282 0.47 15.92 -8.77
CA SER A 282 1.61 15.20 -8.20
C SER A 282 2.73 16.13 -7.68
N ARG A 283 2.72 17.41 -8.04
CA ARG A 283 3.76 18.37 -7.65
C ARG A 283 3.23 19.50 -6.77
N TYR A 284 2.00 19.42 -6.31
CA TYR A 284 1.44 20.42 -5.41
C TYR A 284 1.79 20.08 -3.97
N ALA A 285 2.48 20.99 -3.30
CA ALA A 285 2.89 20.88 -1.92
C ALA A 285 2.82 22.22 -1.20
N ASN A 286 2.46 22.21 0.07
CA ASN A 286 2.67 23.32 1.00
C ASN A 286 3.65 22.82 2.08
N LEU A 287 4.88 23.33 2.04
CA LEU A 287 5.99 22.88 2.88
C LEU A 287 6.05 23.57 4.24
N GLY A 288 5.16 24.50 4.53
CA GLY A 288 5.15 25.26 5.79
C GLY A 288 3.79 25.21 6.48
N TYR A 289 3.12 24.07 6.48
CA TYR A 289 1.76 23.97 6.98
C TYR A 289 1.71 23.84 8.51
N TRP A 290 0.65 24.38 9.13
CA TRP A 290 0.51 24.37 10.59
C TRP A 290 0.16 22.98 11.12
N ALA A 291 1.04 22.41 11.98
CA ALA A 291 0.94 21.04 12.47
C ALA A 291 -0.35 20.73 13.26
N GLY A 292 -0.92 21.73 13.93
CA GLY A 292 -2.14 21.57 14.73
C GLY A 292 -3.46 21.64 13.96
N ASN A 293 -3.42 21.85 12.63
CA ASN A 293 -4.63 21.88 11.82
C ASN A 293 -5.24 20.49 11.65
N SER A 294 -6.58 20.45 11.62
CA SER A 294 -7.36 19.25 11.40
C SER A 294 -8.60 19.66 10.61
N LEU A 295 -8.60 19.43 9.33
CA LEU A 295 -9.64 19.88 8.40
C LEU A 295 -10.23 18.69 7.64
N GLY A 296 -11.51 18.78 7.26
CA GLY A 296 -12.18 17.78 6.42
C GLY A 296 -11.63 17.66 4.98
N SER A 297 -10.57 18.41 4.66
CA SER A 297 -9.86 18.34 3.38
C SER A 297 -8.42 17.82 3.51
N ILE A 298 -8.03 17.36 4.71
CA ILE A 298 -6.71 16.83 5.00
C ILE A 298 -6.86 15.41 5.56
N GLY A 299 -6.27 14.47 4.89
CA GLY A 299 -6.16 13.07 5.29
C GLY A 299 -4.70 12.61 5.39
N CYS A 300 -4.48 11.30 5.35
CA CYS A 300 -3.18 10.70 5.52
C CYS A 300 -2.98 9.52 4.58
N ARG A 301 -1.70 9.24 4.30
CA ARG A 301 -1.23 8.02 3.65
C ARG A 301 0.09 7.63 4.29
N ALA A 302 0.25 6.38 4.69
CA ALA A 302 1.50 5.91 5.26
C ALA A 302 2.43 5.32 4.20
N ALA A 303 3.70 5.23 4.59
CA ALA A 303 4.76 4.55 3.87
C ALA A 303 5.55 3.62 4.81
N SER A 304 6.27 2.69 4.23
CA SER A 304 7.24 1.83 4.91
C SER A 304 8.49 1.70 4.05
N ASP A 305 9.64 1.62 4.66
CA ASP A 305 10.86 1.33 3.93
C ASP A 305 10.81 -0.09 3.36
N HIS A 306 11.60 -0.36 2.33
CA HIS A 306 11.75 -1.72 1.83
C HIS A 306 12.56 -2.54 2.83
N LEU A 307 12.16 -3.78 3.06
CA LEU A 307 12.90 -4.70 3.93
C LEU A 307 14.29 -4.93 3.34
N ASN A 308 15.32 -4.55 4.09
CA ASN A 308 16.70 -4.87 3.74
C ASN A 308 17.11 -6.08 4.57
N LEU A 309 17.29 -7.21 3.92
CA LEU A 309 17.95 -8.37 4.52
C LEU A 309 19.45 -8.07 4.53
N ALA A 310 20.02 -7.91 5.73
CA ALA A 310 21.44 -7.66 5.96
C ALA A 310 22.30 -8.88 5.60
#